data_1ac041c2d1c546d0524e20a1448bed12
#
_entry.id   1ac041c2d1c546d0524e20a1448bed12
#
_cell.length_a   1.000
_cell.length_b   1.000
_cell.length_c   1.000
_cell.angle_alpha   90.00
_cell.angle_beta   90.00
_cell.angle_gamma   90.00
#
_symmetry.space_group_name_H-M   'P 1'
#
loop_
_entity.id
_entity.type
_entity.pdbx_description
1 polymer ?
#
loop_
_entity_poly.entity_id
_entity_poly.type
_entity_poly.pdbx_seq_one_letter_code
_entity_poly.pdbx_strand_id
1 'polypeptide(L)'
;MVDAGRADPDASGDYRGRVDLRRFGEAVARQLVGHRVAAGLTLAAVGLVAAVAAVATAAGPGFLLPRVSAKPLLAVPAQLMVDPPGDRSVESYTGLGAWVDSFDADPSYSRRVPTVRVADVIEMASHGVDTLFLQAARTDDRSGLATSDPWMLADFLLHGHRNGVNVVAWYLPMWAPDGQDLDRLVALHRFEVLGHRFDGLAVDIEWNRGGLQPPERTARLVDLTVSLREATVGDPLGAIVMPPLLTDEINPDFWPGFPWSALADHFDVWLPMSYWSFRTEEHSDPRYYSTESIRMLRDNLGDSQALVHGIGGIGAADGTALPDSGEPMATIDDLEGFVASLADTGSIGGSIYDWATTGPEARRRLAELFADRAVD
;
A
#
# COMPACT_ATOMS: atom_id res chain seq x y z
N MET A 1 -7.78 -26.05 15.55
CA MET A 1 -9.15 -26.49 15.22
C MET A 1 -10.06 -25.36 15.65
N VAL A 2 -10.19 -24.33 14.84
CA VAL A 2 -11.01 -23.14 15.08
C VAL A 2 -12.07 -23.07 13.99
N ASP A 3 -13.27 -22.94 14.46
CA ASP A 3 -14.56 -23.13 13.79
C ASP A 3 -14.75 -22.14 12.63
N ALA A 4 -14.97 -22.68 11.43
CA ALA A 4 -15.24 -21.90 10.23
C ALA A 4 -16.66 -21.35 10.30
N GLY A 5 -16.80 -20.07 10.59
CA GLY A 5 -18.06 -19.33 10.46
C GLY A 5 -18.62 -19.45 9.05
N ARG A 6 -19.83 -20.02 8.96
CA ARG A 6 -20.63 -20.22 7.73
C ARG A 6 -20.80 -18.89 6.98
N ALA A 7 -20.32 -18.86 5.74
CA ALA A 7 -20.73 -17.84 4.77
C ALA A 7 -22.15 -18.18 4.25
N ASP A 8 -22.99 -17.19 4.20
CA ASP A 8 -24.35 -17.20 3.66
C ASP A 8 -24.27 -17.32 2.11
N PRO A 9 -24.90 -18.32 1.46
CA PRO A 9 -24.76 -18.54 0.02
C PRO A 9 -25.73 -17.70 -0.86
N ASP A 10 -26.47 -16.74 -0.34
CA ASP A 10 -27.56 -16.07 -1.08
C ASP A 10 -27.32 -14.59 -1.45
N ALA A 11 -26.07 -14.16 -1.65
CA ALA A 11 -25.76 -12.81 -2.12
C ALA A 11 -25.45 -12.72 -3.62
N SER A 12 -26.23 -13.42 -4.49
CA SER A 12 -26.25 -13.15 -5.94
C SER A 12 -27.35 -12.15 -6.28
N GLY A 13 -27.19 -10.91 -5.87
CA GLY A 13 -28.06 -9.79 -6.22
C GLY A 13 -27.50 -9.03 -7.43
N ASP A 14 -28.30 -8.99 -8.47
CA ASP A 14 -28.13 -8.25 -9.75
C ASP A 14 -27.87 -6.75 -9.47
N TYR A 15 -26.61 -6.28 -9.52
CA TYR A 15 -26.23 -4.89 -9.31
C TYR A 15 -26.21 -4.10 -10.63
N ARG A 16 -27.39 -3.82 -11.16
CA ARG A 16 -27.60 -2.65 -12.03
C ARG A 16 -28.06 -1.46 -11.20
N GLY A 17 -27.19 -0.96 -10.32
CA GLY A 17 -27.46 0.21 -9.50
C GLY A 17 -27.25 1.51 -10.25
N ARG A 18 -28.34 2.22 -10.57
CA ARG A 18 -28.29 3.66 -10.89
C ARG A 18 -27.79 4.39 -9.66
N VAL A 19 -26.68 5.15 -9.80
CA VAL A 19 -26.19 6.05 -8.77
C VAL A 19 -27.26 7.09 -8.46
N ASP A 20 -27.79 7.07 -7.23
CA ASP A 20 -28.75 8.07 -6.76
C ASP A 20 -28.01 9.35 -6.33
N LEU A 21 -27.84 10.24 -7.30
CA LEU A 21 -27.19 11.54 -7.13
C LEU A 21 -27.85 12.43 -6.06
N ARG A 22 -29.10 12.15 -5.69
CA ARG A 22 -29.81 12.85 -4.60
C ARG A 22 -29.23 12.52 -3.24
N ARG A 23 -28.91 11.23 -2.97
CA ARG A 23 -28.30 10.80 -1.70
C ARG A 23 -26.90 11.35 -1.51
N PHE A 24 -26.15 11.49 -2.60
CA PHE A 24 -24.81 12.09 -2.57
C PHE A 24 -24.89 13.59 -2.20
N GLY A 25 -25.77 14.35 -2.83
CA GLY A 25 -25.98 15.75 -2.49
C GLY A 25 -26.44 16.01 -1.04
N GLU A 26 -27.28 15.12 -0.49
CA GLU A 26 -27.77 15.23 0.90
C GLU A 26 -26.71 14.86 1.95
N ALA A 27 -25.77 13.98 1.63
CA ALA A 27 -24.64 13.64 2.51
C ALA A 27 -23.65 14.81 2.61
N VAL A 28 -23.32 15.43 1.47
CA VAL A 28 -22.46 16.61 1.40
C VAL A 28 -23.11 17.82 2.12
N ALA A 29 -24.41 18.02 1.95
CA ALA A 29 -25.12 19.12 2.61
C ALA A 29 -25.15 19.00 4.14
N ARG A 30 -25.20 17.77 4.69
CA ARG A 30 -25.19 17.56 6.16
C ARG A 30 -23.81 17.82 6.78
N GLN A 31 -22.73 17.63 6.05
CA GLN A 31 -21.38 17.89 6.53
C GLN A 31 -21.05 19.39 6.55
N LEU A 32 -21.70 20.18 5.68
CA LEU A 32 -21.47 21.62 5.52
C LEU A 32 -22.16 22.49 6.57
N VAL A 33 -23.14 21.98 7.31
CA VAL A 33 -23.93 22.77 8.29
C VAL A 33 -23.13 23.05 9.58
N GLY A 34 -22.00 22.38 9.82
CA GLY A 34 -21.20 22.49 11.05
C GLY A 34 -20.21 23.67 11.14
N HIS A 35 -19.78 24.28 10.04
CA HIS A 35 -18.72 25.30 10.04
C HIS A 35 -19.04 26.50 9.14
N ARG A 36 -19.54 27.58 9.73
CA ARG A 36 -19.97 28.80 9.03
C ARG A 36 -18.85 29.71 8.48
N VAL A 37 -17.58 29.39 8.56
CA VAL A 37 -16.47 30.25 8.13
C VAL A 37 -15.78 29.78 6.83
N ALA A 38 -16.02 28.54 6.37
CA ALA A 38 -15.43 27.98 5.15
C ALA A 38 -16.37 27.97 3.92
N ALA A 39 -17.59 28.50 4.06
CA ALA A 39 -18.68 28.30 3.10
C ALA A 39 -18.44 28.88 1.69
N GLY A 40 -17.60 29.88 1.53
CA GLY A 40 -17.36 30.50 0.23
C GLY A 40 -16.41 29.73 -0.70
N LEU A 41 -15.43 29.03 -0.14
CA LEU A 41 -14.43 28.27 -0.89
C LEU A 41 -14.91 26.85 -1.24
N THR A 42 -15.77 26.28 -0.40
CA THR A 42 -16.31 24.92 -0.57
C THR A 42 -17.33 24.82 -1.71
N LEU A 43 -18.11 25.87 -1.96
CA LEU A 43 -19.11 25.88 -3.05
C LEU A 43 -18.47 25.87 -4.45
N ALA A 44 -17.30 26.47 -4.61
CA ALA A 44 -16.57 26.45 -5.90
C ALA A 44 -15.95 25.06 -6.18
N ALA A 45 -15.44 24.39 -5.14
CA ALA A 45 -14.90 23.04 -5.26
C ALA A 45 -15.98 21.99 -5.57
N VAL A 46 -17.15 22.09 -4.90
CA VAL A 46 -18.29 21.20 -5.15
C VAL A 46 -18.84 21.37 -6.57
N GLY A 47 -18.86 22.60 -7.10
CA GLY A 47 -19.30 22.88 -8.47
C GLY A 47 -18.34 22.25 -9.51
N LEU A 48 -17.05 22.24 -9.27
CA LEU A 48 -16.04 21.65 -10.15
C LEU A 48 -16.10 20.13 -10.15
N VAL A 49 -16.26 19.51 -8.98
CA VAL A 49 -16.40 18.05 -8.84
C VAL A 49 -17.68 17.55 -9.53
N ALA A 50 -18.78 18.26 -9.37
CA ALA A 50 -20.03 17.93 -10.06
C ALA A 50 -19.90 18.04 -11.59
N ALA A 51 -19.14 19.01 -12.10
CA ALA A 51 -18.88 19.17 -13.52
C ALA A 51 -17.96 18.05 -14.07
N VAL A 52 -16.94 17.63 -13.34
CA VAL A 52 -16.06 16.54 -13.72
C VAL A 52 -16.80 15.20 -13.69
N ALA A 53 -17.63 14.95 -12.67
CA ALA A 53 -18.46 13.74 -12.61
C ALA A 53 -19.50 13.68 -13.75
N ALA A 54 -20.08 14.82 -14.12
CA ALA A 54 -21.04 14.88 -15.23
C ALA A 54 -20.40 14.61 -16.61
N VAL A 55 -19.15 15.02 -16.79
CA VAL A 55 -18.37 14.73 -18.02
C VAL A 55 -17.98 13.25 -18.08
N ALA A 56 -17.56 12.66 -16.96
CA ALA A 56 -17.17 11.24 -16.89
C ALA A 56 -18.36 10.28 -17.16
N THR A 57 -19.58 10.65 -16.73
CA THR A 57 -20.78 9.83 -16.97
C THR A 57 -21.34 9.94 -18.39
N ALA A 58 -20.99 11.01 -19.13
CA ALA A 58 -21.44 11.22 -20.52
C ALA A 58 -20.55 10.54 -21.58
N ALA A 59 -19.35 10.10 -21.20
CA ALA A 59 -18.30 9.68 -22.15
C ALA A 59 -18.10 8.17 -22.11
N GLY A 60 -18.78 7.26 -22.01
CA GLY A 60 -18.67 5.79 -22.18
C GLY A 60 -17.34 5.12 -21.75
N PRO A 61 -17.26 3.79 -21.72
CA PRO A 61 -16.06 3.06 -21.32
C PRO A 61 -14.95 3.27 -22.37
N GLY A 62 -13.91 3.95 -21.99
CA GLY A 62 -12.78 4.34 -22.87
C GLY A 62 -12.31 5.77 -22.63
N PHE A 63 -12.97 6.49 -21.75
CA PHE A 63 -12.55 7.86 -21.42
C PHE A 63 -11.35 7.85 -20.47
N LEU A 64 -10.18 8.10 -21.03
CA LEU A 64 -8.99 8.47 -20.26
C LEU A 64 -9.34 9.73 -19.48
N LEU A 65 -9.25 9.69 -18.15
CA LEU A 65 -9.36 10.88 -17.31
C LEU A 65 -8.47 11.96 -17.93
N PRO A 66 -9.01 13.14 -18.28
CA PRO A 66 -8.16 14.22 -18.77
C PRO A 66 -7.11 14.50 -17.69
N ARG A 67 -5.86 14.71 -18.11
CA ARG A 67 -4.89 15.37 -17.25
C ARG A 67 -5.58 16.59 -16.68
N VAL A 68 -5.94 16.56 -15.40
CA VAL A 68 -6.42 17.73 -14.69
C VAL A 68 -5.19 18.61 -14.51
N SER A 69 -4.81 19.29 -15.56
CA SER A 69 -3.89 20.42 -15.47
C SER A 69 -4.65 21.48 -14.69
N ALA A 70 -4.55 21.42 -13.39
CA ALA A 70 -5.16 22.37 -12.49
C ALA A 70 -4.49 23.73 -12.71
N LYS A 71 -5.05 24.53 -13.61
CA LYS A 71 -4.84 25.98 -13.54
C LYS A 71 -5.38 26.45 -12.19
N PRO A 72 -4.67 27.31 -11.47
CA PRO A 72 -4.87 27.56 -10.05
C PRO A 72 -6.21 28.26 -9.79
N LEU A 73 -7.23 27.50 -9.43
CA LEU A 73 -8.50 28.00 -8.89
C LEU A 73 -8.69 27.69 -7.41
N LEU A 74 -7.77 26.89 -6.84
CA LEU A 74 -7.68 26.70 -5.39
C LEU A 74 -6.39 27.39 -4.94
N ALA A 75 -6.51 28.38 -4.07
CA ALA A 75 -5.36 28.87 -3.32
C ALA A 75 -4.92 27.74 -2.39
N VAL A 76 -4.10 26.82 -2.90
CA VAL A 76 -3.38 25.86 -2.07
C VAL A 76 -2.57 26.71 -1.10
N PRO A 77 -2.71 26.53 0.22
CA PRO A 77 -1.90 27.26 1.17
C PRO A 77 -0.44 27.19 0.75
N ALA A 78 0.25 28.32 0.67
CA ALA A 78 1.64 28.38 0.22
C ALA A 78 2.57 27.40 1.01
N GLN A 79 2.13 27.02 2.20
CA GLN A 79 2.78 26.03 3.06
C GLN A 79 2.72 24.59 2.52
N LEU A 80 1.85 24.27 1.57
CA LEU A 80 1.76 22.97 0.90
C LEU A 80 2.44 22.96 -0.47
N MET A 81 2.96 24.12 -0.91
CA MET A 81 3.67 24.22 -2.19
C MET A 81 5.13 23.84 -1.97
N VAL A 82 5.45 22.59 -2.22
CA VAL A 82 6.81 22.11 -2.49
C VAL A 82 6.90 21.77 -3.97
N ASP A 83 8.10 21.82 -4.52
CA ASP A 83 8.31 21.36 -5.89
C ASP A 83 8.02 19.85 -5.97
N PRO A 84 7.36 19.38 -7.02
CA PRO A 84 7.18 17.95 -7.23
C PRO A 84 8.53 17.25 -7.27
N PRO A 85 8.64 16.01 -6.72
CA PRO A 85 9.85 15.21 -6.86
C PRO A 85 10.17 14.95 -8.35
N GLY A 86 11.41 14.60 -8.62
CA GLY A 86 11.89 14.27 -9.95
C GLY A 86 11.32 12.97 -10.54
N ASP A 87 12.12 12.31 -11.36
CA ASP A 87 11.75 11.02 -11.92
C ASP A 87 11.72 9.94 -10.83
N ARG A 88 10.84 8.95 -11.01
CA ARG A 88 10.74 7.79 -10.12
C ARG A 88 12.02 6.97 -10.16
N SER A 89 12.45 6.48 -9.01
CA SER A 89 13.63 5.64 -8.89
C SER A 89 13.47 4.61 -7.77
N VAL A 90 14.36 3.62 -7.72
CA VAL A 90 14.40 2.61 -6.65
C VAL A 90 14.72 3.22 -5.28
N GLU A 91 15.25 4.44 -5.24
CA GLU A 91 15.49 5.20 -4.00
C GLU A 91 14.21 5.35 -3.16
N SER A 92 13.03 5.38 -3.82
CA SER A 92 11.74 5.46 -3.13
C SER A 92 11.38 4.19 -2.32
N TYR A 93 12.23 3.17 -2.34
CA TYR A 93 12.07 1.94 -1.55
C TYR A 93 13.19 1.76 -0.52
N THR A 94 14.05 2.76 -0.34
CA THR A 94 15.20 2.67 0.58
C THR A 94 14.84 3.13 1.99
N GLY A 95 15.71 2.80 2.93
CA GLY A 95 15.63 3.31 4.30
C GLY A 95 14.50 2.70 5.14
N LEU A 96 14.01 3.46 6.11
CA LEU A 96 12.91 3.06 6.98
C LEU A 96 11.56 3.29 6.30
N GLY A 97 10.74 2.24 6.19
CA GLY A 97 9.39 2.32 5.67
C GLY A 97 8.30 2.32 6.75
N ALA A 98 7.15 2.91 6.41
CA ALA A 98 5.91 2.80 7.19
C ALA A 98 4.77 2.36 6.28
N TRP A 99 3.89 1.48 6.77
CA TRP A 99 2.75 0.95 6.04
C TRP A 99 1.45 1.54 6.54
N VAL A 100 0.59 1.90 5.61
CA VAL A 100 -0.78 2.35 5.91
C VAL A 100 -1.73 1.66 4.95
N ASP A 101 -2.70 0.94 5.48
CA ASP A 101 -3.74 0.32 4.68
C ASP A 101 -5.04 1.14 4.63
N SER A 102 -5.96 0.71 3.79
CA SER A 102 -7.25 1.39 3.63
C SER A 102 -8.15 1.29 4.85
N PHE A 103 -8.00 0.26 5.69
CA PHE A 103 -8.81 0.12 6.90
C PHE A 103 -8.40 1.13 7.96
N ASP A 104 -7.15 1.55 7.96
CA ASP A 104 -6.61 2.54 8.88
C ASP A 104 -6.85 3.97 8.43
N ALA A 105 -6.74 4.25 7.13
CA ALA A 105 -6.73 5.62 6.61
C ALA A 105 -8.03 6.04 5.93
N ASP A 106 -8.72 5.14 5.21
CA ASP A 106 -9.89 5.51 4.42
C ASP A 106 -11.18 5.40 5.24
N PRO A 107 -11.92 6.52 5.43
CA PRO A 107 -13.20 6.51 6.17
C PRO A 107 -14.27 5.57 5.58
N SER A 108 -14.17 5.21 4.29
CA SER A 108 -15.10 4.28 3.64
C SER A 108 -14.91 2.84 4.13
N TYR A 109 -13.70 2.51 4.60
CA TYR A 109 -13.32 1.17 5.07
C TYR A 109 -13.20 1.11 6.59
N SER A 110 -12.78 2.17 7.25
CA SER A 110 -12.67 2.20 8.71
C SER A 110 -14.06 2.13 9.37
N ARG A 111 -14.15 1.36 10.46
CA ARG A 111 -15.44 1.18 11.17
C ARG A 111 -15.90 2.41 11.95
N ARG A 112 -15.01 3.39 12.18
CA ARG A 112 -15.27 4.60 13.01
C ARG A 112 -14.50 5.80 12.45
N VAL A 113 -13.46 6.21 13.15
CA VAL A 113 -12.55 7.27 12.74
C VAL A 113 -11.26 6.58 12.26
N PRO A 114 -10.66 7.01 11.15
CA PRO A 114 -9.36 6.50 10.73
C PRO A 114 -8.35 6.53 11.88
N THR A 115 -7.63 5.41 12.07
CA THR A 115 -6.56 5.27 13.07
C THR A 115 -5.31 6.01 12.64
N VAL A 116 -5.04 6.04 11.33
CA VAL A 116 -3.94 6.79 10.73
C VAL A 116 -4.50 7.96 9.93
N ARG A 117 -3.93 9.14 10.13
CA ARG A 117 -4.35 10.39 9.50
C ARG A 117 -3.17 11.02 8.78
N VAL A 118 -3.47 11.90 7.87
CA VAL A 118 -2.46 12.72 7.18
C VAL A 118 -1.48 13.42 8.14
N ALA A 119 -1.94 13.83 9.32
CA ALA A 119 -1.07 14.44 10.34
C ALA A 119 0.01 13.49 10.85
N ASP A 120 -0.21 12.19 10.80
CA ASP A 120 0.74 11.17 11.26
C ASP A 120 1.97 11.09 10.34
N VAL A 121 1.89 11.59 9.10
CA VAL A 121 3.03 11.73 8.20
C VAL A 121 4.13 12.62 8.79
N ILE A 122 3.76 13.63 9.59
CA ILE A 122 4.72 14.48 10.29
C ILE A 122 5.45 13.67 11.37
N GLU A 123 4.72 12.80 12.06
CA GLU A 123 5.30 11.90 13.05
C GLU A 123 6.22 10.88 12.37
N MET A 124 5.80 10.28 11.26
CA MET A 124 6.61 9.38 10.44
C MET A 124 7.95 10.05 10.08
N ALA A 125 7.90 11.24 9.48
CA ALA A 125 9.09 12.00 9.13
C ALA A 125 9.98 12.30 10.35
N SER A 126 9.41 12.62 11.51
CA SER A 126 10.16 12.89 12.75
C SER A 126 10.87 11.65 13.31
N HIS A 127 10.42 10.44 12.95
CA HIS A 127 11.06 9.17 13.27
C HIS A 127 11.98 8.66 12.15
N GLY A 128 12.30 9.49 11.15
CA GLY A 128 13.22 9.12 10.07
C GLY A 128 12.62 8.12 9.08
N VAL A 129 11.29 8.09 8.95
CA VAL A 129 10.64 7.32 7.88
C VAL A 129 10.95 7.97 6.55
N ASP A 130 11.59 7.22 5.64
CA ASP A 130 11.94 7.66 4.31
C ASP A 130 10.80 7.41 3.31
N THR A 131 10.01 6.34 3.54
CA THR A 131 8.96 5.91 2.61
C THR A 131 7.68 5.52 3.32
N LEU A 132 6.57 6.09 2.88
CA LEU A 132 5.21 5.65 3.21
C LEU A 132 4.70 4.72 2.12
N PHE A 133 4.45 3.47 2.46
CA PHE A 133 3.71 2.52 1.61
C PHE A 133 2.21 2.65 1.90
N LEU A 134 1.48 3.25 0.96
CA LEU A 134 0.06 3.56 1.11
C LEU A 134 -0.81 2.64 0.27
N GLN A 135 -1.76 1.90 0.88
CA GLN A 135 -2.75 1.15 0.11
C GLN A 135 -3.69 2.12 -0.62
N ALA A 136 -3.52 2.20 -1.92
CA ALA A 136 -4.15 3.24 -2.71
C ALA A 136 -5.33 2.75 -3.57
N ALA A 137 -5.59 1.45 -3.59
CA ALA A 137 -6.78 0.85 -4.21
C ALA A 137 -7.14 -0.47 -3.54
N ARG A 138 -8.38 -0.90 -3.72
CA ARG A 138 -8.91 -2.20 -3.29
C ARG A 138 -9.82 -2.78 -4.36
N THR A 139 -9.88 -4.10 -4.45
CA THR A 139 -10.83 -4.79 -5.33
C THR A 139 -12.27 -4.57 -4.86
N ASP A 140 -12.49 -4.61 -3.53
CA ASP A 140 -13.73 -4.18 -2.87
C ASP A 140 -13.70 -2.65 -2.74
N ASP A 141 -13.89 -1.94 -3.85
CA ASP A 141 -13.89 -0.48 -3.87
C ASP A 141 -15.24 0.07 -3.43
N ARG A 142 -15.37 0.34 -2.13
CA ARG A 142 -16.60 0.91 -1.53
C ARG A 142 -16.83 2.35 -1.94
N SER A 143 -15.83 3.04 -2.44
CA SER A 143 -15.98 4.37 -3.02
C SER A 143 -16.53 4.32 -4.45
N GLY A 144 -16.51 3.16 -5.09
CA GLY A 144 -16.93 2.96 -6.47
C GLY A 144 -15.95 3.53 -7.50
N LEU A 145 -14.70 3.76 -7.12
CA LEU A 145 -13.62 4.29 -7.96
C LEU A 145 -12.55 3.23 -8.25
N ALA A 146 -11.73 3.45 -9.25
CA ALA A 146 -10.57 2.59 -9.54
C ALA A 146 -9.47 2.70 -8.47
N THR A 147 -9.45 3.79 -7.72
CA THR A 147 -8.57 4.04 -6.58
C THR A 147 -9.39 4.18 -5.30
N SER A 148 -8.75 4.12 -4.12
CA SER A 148 -9.32 4.61 -2.87
C SER A 148 -9.69 6.09 -2.98
N ASP A 149 -10.23 6.72 -1.94
CA ASP A 149 -10.63 8.12 -1.98
C ASP A 149 -9.50 9.01 -2.55
N PRO A 150 -9.69 9.62 -3.73
CA PRO A 150 -8.64 10.44 -4.37
C PRO A 150 -8.22 11.65 -3.53
N TRP A 151 -9.09 12.17 -2.66
CA TRP A 151 -8.75 13.28 -1.78
C TRP A 151 -7.82 12.84 -0.66
N MET A 152 -8.12 11.69 -0.06
CA MET A 152 -7.23 11.06 0.92
C MET A 152 -5.85 10.79 0.29
N LEU A 153 -5.82 10.17 -0.89
CA LEU A 153 -4.56 9.90 -1.60
C LEU A 153 -3.78 11.18 -1.89
N ALA A 154 -4.45 12.24 -2.34
CA ALA A 154 -3.83 13.54 -2.58
C ALA A 154 -3.26 14.14 -1.31
N ASP A 155 -3.99 14.07 -0.19
CA ASP A 155 -3.54 14.60 1.09
C ASP A 155 -2.30 13.86 1.61
N PHE A 156 -2.29 12.52 1.60
CA PHE A 156 -1.12 11.73 1.98
C PHE A 156 0.09 12.01 1.09
N LEU A 157 -0.11 12.07 -0.23
CA LEU A 157 0.94 12.33 -1.21
C LEU A 157 1.59 13.71 -1.00
N LEU A 158 0.77 14.76 -0.91
CA LEU A 158 1.28 16.13 -0.73
C LEU A 158 1.96 16.34 0.63
N HIS A 159 1.43 15.72 1.69
CA HIS A 159 2.06 15.79 3.02
C HIS A 159 3.33 14.95 3.10
N GLY A 160 3.38 13.79 2.42
CA GLY A 160 4.59 12.99 2.27
C GLY A 160 5.71 13.84 1.68
N HIS A 161 5.53 14.33 0.47
CA HIS A 161 6.53 15.13 -0.24
C HIS A 161 6.92 16.40 0.54
N ARG A 162 5.96 17.07 1.17
CA ARG A 162 6.26 18.25 2.00
C ARG A 162 7.19 17.95 3.17
N ASN A 163 7.09 16.76 3.74
CA ASN A 163 7.90 16.34 4.89
C ASN A 163 9.12 15.50 4.48
N GLY A 164 9.43 15.39 3.18
CA GLY A 164 10.56 14.62 2.67
C GLY A 164 10.36 13.10 2.74
N VAL A 165 9.12 12.65 2.82
CA VAL A 165 8.74 11.22 2.81
C VAL A 165 8.26 10.85 1.42
N ASN A 166 8.89 9.86 0.79
CA ASN A 166 8.39 9.27 -0.45
C ASN A 166 7.06 8.55 -0.20
N VAL A 167 6.20 8.51 -1.21
CA VAL A 167 4.93 7.79 -1.12
C VAL A 167 4.83 6.76 -2.22
N VAL A 168 4.93 5.48 -1.86
CA VAL A 168 4.76 4.34 -2.76
C VAL A 168 3.33 3.83 -2.62
N ALA A 169 2.59 3.85 -3.74
CA ALA A 169 1.26 3.27 -3.77
C ALA A 169 1.34 1.75 -3.83
N TRP A 170 0.47 1.04 -3.08
CA TRP A 170 0.37 -0.40 -3.23
C TRP A 170 -1.07 -0.88 -3.39
N TYR A 171 -1.21 -2.05 -4.02
CA TYR A 171 -2.49 -2.69 -4.32
C TYR A 171 -2.38 -4.20 -4.24
N LEU A 172 -3.39 -4.85 -3.63
CA LEU A 172 -3.55 -6.30 -3.56
C LEU A 172 -4.48 -6.79 -4.70
N PRO A 173 -3.96 -7.36 -5.79
CA PRO A 173 -4.77 -7.98 -6.83
C PRO A 173 -5.52 -9.22 -6.30
N MET A 174 -6.75 -9.39 -6.75
CA MET A 174 -7.53 -10.60 -6.48
C MET A 174 -7.68 -11.49 -7.72
N TRP A 175 -6.87 -11.25 -8.74
CA TRP A 175 -6.79 -12.01 -10.00
C TRP A 175 -8.09 -11.98 -10.79
N ALA A 176 -8.75 -10.83 -10.84
CA ALA A 176 -9.99 -10.63 -11.57
C ALA A 176 -9.80 -10.91 -13.07
N PRO A 177 -10.73 -11.66 -13.74
CA PRO A 177 -10.56 -12.09 -15.13
C PRO A 177 -10.77 -10.97 -16.14
N ASP A 178 -11.34 -9.85 -15.75
CA ASP A 178 -11.80 -8.75 -16.60
C ASP A 178 -10.81 -7.58 -16.70
N GLY A 179 -9.58 -7.75 -16.24
CA GLY A 179 -8.54 -6.72 -16.30
C GLY A 179 -8.64 -5.62 -15.25
N GLN A 180 -9.57 -5.71 -14.30
CA GLN A 180 -9.75 -4.67 -13.27
C GLN A 180 -8.50 -4.46 -12.42
N ASP A 181 -7.71 -5.51 -12.15
CA ASP A 181 -6.47 -5.38 -11.39
C ASP A 181 -5.46 -4.50 -12.13
N LEU A 182 -5.31 -4.69 -13.46
CA LEU A 182 -4.46 -3.85 -14.29
C LEU A 182 -4.97 -2.40 -14.34
N ASP A 183 -6.28 -2.21 -14.51
CA ASP A 183 -6.88 -0.87 -14.57
C ASP A 183 -6.61 -0.07 -13.28
N ARG A 184 -6.68 -0.72 -12.11
CA ARG A 184 -6.36 -0.09 -10.82
C ARG A 184 -4.89 0.28 -10.72
N LEU A 185 -4.00 -0.65 -11.03
CA LEU A 185 -2.55 -0.40 -11.01
C LEU A 185 -2.15 0.74 -11.96
N VAL A 186 -2.71 0.76 -13.17
CA VAL A 186 -2.48 1.83 -14.14
C VAL A 186 -3.08 3.16 -13.66
N ALA A 187 -4.24 3.14 -12.99
CA ALA A 187 -4.82 4.34 -12.40
C ALA A 187 -3.93 4.92 -11.28
N LEU A 188 -3.37 4.07 -10.43
CA LEU A 188 -2.40 4.49 -9.39
C LEU A 188 -1.12 5.05 -10.00
N HIS A 189 -0.56 4.35 -11.00
CA HIS A 189 0.64 4.82 -11.70
C HIS A 189 0.45 6.20 -12.33
N ARG A 190 -0.76 6.50 -12.82
CA ARG A 190 -1.13 7.78 -13.48
C ARG A 190 -1.70 8.82 -12.52
N PHE A 191 -1.89 8.48 -11.25
CA PHE A 191 -2.42 9.41 -10.26
C PHE A 191 -1.49 10.61 -10.13
N GLU A 192 -2.06 11.81 -10.28
CA GLU A 192 -1.31 13.07 -10.22
C GLU A 192 -2.17 14.16 -9.60
N VAL A 193 -1.59 14.89 -8.67
CA VAL A 193 -2.18 16.09 -8.06
C VAL A 193 -1.15 17.21 -7.98
N LEU A 194 -1.43 18.37 -8.57
CA LEU A 194 -0.55 19.54 -8.59
C LEU A 194 0.88 19.24 -9.12
N GLY A 195 1.02 18.26 -10.02
CA GLY A 195 2.29 17.78 -10.54
C GLY A 195 2.96 16.69 -9.70
N HIS A 196 2.48 16.43 -8.48
CA HIS A 196 2.95 15.34 -7.63
C HIS A 196 2.34 14.01 -8.05
N ARG A 197 3.16 12.95 -8.10
CA ARG A 197 2.80 11.57 -8.40
C ARG A 197 3.33 10.66 -7.31
N PHE A 198 2.78 9.47 -7.15
CA PHE A 198 3.41 8.46 -6.31
C PHE A 198 4.84 8.18 -6.79
N ASP A 199 5.77 8.04 -5.86
CA ASP A 199 7.19 7.84 -6.14
C ASP A 199 7.52 6.42 -6.60
N GLY A 200 6.62 5.49 -6.34
CA GLY A 200 6.69 4.11 -6.78
C GLY A 200 5.32 3.44 -6.76
N LEU A 201 5.28 2.22 -7.28
CA LEU A 201 4.10 1.35 -7.29
C LEU A 201 4.50 -0.05 -6.85
N ALA A 202 3.76 -0.64 -5.91
CA ALA A 202 4.01 -2.00 -5.46
C ALA A 202 2.76 -2.88 -5.64
N VAL A 203 2.98 -4.12 -6.05
CA VAL A 203 1.95 -5.15 -6.23
C VAL A 203 2.05 -6.14 -5.09
N ASP A 204 0.97 -6.32 -4.33
CA ASP A 204 0.89 -7.26 -3.23
C ASP A 204 0.43 -8.64 -3.73
N ILE A 205 1.36 -9.59 -3.74
CA ILE A 205 1.21 -10.89 -4.40
C ILE A 205 0.97 -11.98 -3.33
N GLU A 206 -0.17 -11.92 -2.66
CA GLU A 206 -0.48 -12.90 -1.61
C GLU A 206 -1.86 -13.57 -1.76
N TRP A 207 -2.78 -13.00 -2.54
CA TRP A 207 -4.16 -13.48 -2.58
C TRP A 207 -4.26 -14.89 -3.17
N ASN A 208 -4.54 -15.86 -2.31
CA ASN A 208 -4.68 -17.28 -2.65
C ASN A 208 -6.11 -17.84 -2.49
N ARG A 209 -7.09 -16.95 -2.27
CA ARG A 209 -8.51 -17.29 -2.08
C ARG A 209 -9.29 -17.11 -3.39
N GLY A 210 -10.60 -17.27 -3.35
CA GLY A 210 -11.46 -17.05 -4.52
C GLY A 210 -11.61 -18.26 -5.46
N GLY A 211 -11.11 -19.45 -5.06
CA GLY A 211 -11.34 -20.71 -5.78
C GLY A 211 -10.45 -20.94 -7.01
N LEU A 212 -9.55 -20.00 -7.35
CA LEU A 212 -8.59 -20.20 -8.43
C LEU A 212 -7.57 -21.29 -8.07
N GLN A 213 -7.38 -22.20 -9.00
CA GLN A 213 -6.32 -23.20 -8.86
C GLN A 213 -4.94 -22.56 -9.06
N PRO A 214 -3.88 -23.07 -8.41
CA PRO A 214 -2.55 -22.47 -8.49
C PRO A 214 -2.04 -22.20 -9.92
N PRO A 215 -2.19 -23.11 -10.90
CA PRO A 215 -1.73 -22.82 -12.26
C PRO A 215 -2.46 -21.66 -12.93
N GLU A 216 -3.78 -21.54 -12.70
CA GLU A 216 -4.56 -20.42 -13.26
C GLU A 216 -4.20 -19.11 -12.58
N ARG A 217 -4.04 -19.11 -11.26
CA ARG A 217 -3.61 -17.94 -10.50
C ARG A 217 -2.22 -17.47 -10.95
N THR A 218 -1.28 -18.40 -11.13
CA THR A 218 0.06 -18.13 -11.65
C THR A 218 0.01 -17.51 -13.05
N ALA A 219 -0.82 -18.04 -13.95
CA ALA A 219 -0.97 -17.49 -15.30
C ALA A 219 -1.48 -16.04 -15.24
N ARG A 220 -2.53 -15.75 -14.44
CA ARG A 220 -3.07 -14.40 -14.29
C ARG A 220 -2.07 -13.44 -13.65
N LEU A 221 -1.27 -13.88 -12.69
CA LEU A 221 -0.19 -13.08 -12.12
C LEU A 221 0.84 -12.69 -13.19
N VAL A 222 1.32 -13.65 -13.98
CA VAL A 222 2.31 -13.38 -15.03
C VAL A 222 1.73 -12.44 -16.09
N ASP A 223 0.49 -12.68 -16.57
CA ASP A 223 -0.17 -11.82 -17.55
C ASP A 223 -0.35 -10.39 -17.03
N LEU A 224 -0.78 -10.24 -15.76
CA LEU A 224 -0.90 -8.94 -15.11
C LEU A 224 0.45 -8.21 -15.05
N THR A 225 1.50 -8.93 -14.65
CA THR A 225 2.83 -8.36 -14.45
C THR A 225 3.46 -7.89 -15.77
N VAL A 226 3.35 -8.70 -16.83
CA VAL A 226 3.80 -8.32 -18.18
C VAL A 226 3.07 -7.05 -18.65
N SER A 227 1.74 -7.04 -18.56
CA SER A 227 0.94 -5.89 -18.99
C SER A 227 1.21 -4.63 -18.17
N LEU A 228 1.45 -4.80 -16.86
CA LEU A 228 1.80 -3.68 -15.99
C LEU A 228 3.17 -3.11 -16.36
N ARG A 229 4.19 -3.96 -16.58
CA ARG A 229 5.52 -3.52 -16.98
C ARG A 229 5.48 -2.75 -18.32
N GLU A 230 4.67 -3.20 -19.28
CA GLU A 230 4.45 -2.47 -20.53
C GLU A 230 3.80 -1.08 -20.32
N ALA A 231 2.89 -0.98 -19.34
CA ALA A 231 2.20 0.27 -19.02
C ALA A 231 3.06 1.27 -18.22
N THR A 232 4.14 0.80 -17.58
CA THR A 232 4.98 1.55 -16.63
C THR A 232 6.45 1.60 -17.05
N VAL A 233 6.73 1.57 -18.35
CA VAL A 233 8.10 1.52 -18.89
C VAL A 233 9.01 2.57 -18.25
N GLY A 234 10.10 2.10 -17.65
CA GLY A 234 11.14 2.93 -17.04
C GLY A 234 10.90 3.32 -15.59
N ASP A 235 9.70 3.12 -15.06
CA ASP A 235 9.41 3.39 -13.65
C ASP A 235 9.63 2.13 -12.78
N PRO A 236 10.14 2.27 -11.54
CA PRO A 236 10.38 1.14 -10.65
C PRO A 236 9.07 0.51 -10.16
N LEU A 237 9.05 -0.82 -10.11
CA LEU A 237 7.95 -1.61 -9.57
C LEU A 237 8.43 -2.47 -8.39
N GLY A 238 7.65 -2.46 -7.31
CA GLY A 238 7.85 -3.32 -6.15
C GLY A 238 6.96 -4.56 -6.19
N ALA A 239 7.51 -5.72 -5.79
CA ALA A 239 6.77 -6.95 -5.56
C ALA A 239 6.71 -7.25 -4.06
N ILE A 240 5.55 -7.09 -3.46
CA ILE A 240 5.28 -7.53 -2.08
C ILE A 240 4.91 -9.01 -2.17
N VAL A 241 5.68 -9.88 -1.51
CA VAL A 241 5.55 -11.33 -1.69
C VAL A 241 5.60 -12.06 -0.36
N MET A 242 4.92 -13.21 -0.28
CA MET A 242 5.17 -14.16 0.79
C MET A 242 6.62 -14.64 0.69
N PRO A 243 7.36 -14.75 1.81
CA PRO A 243 8.77 -15.14 1.76
C PRO A 243 8.91 -16.60 1.31
N PRO A 244 9.95 -16.95 0.53
CA PRO A 244 10.18 -18.33 0.10
C PRO A 244 10.33 -19.31 1.26
N LEU A 245 10.91 -18.91 2.38
CA LEU A 245 10.98 -19.75 3.57
C LEU A 245 9.59 -20.23 4.00
N LEU A 246 8.56 -19.38 3.86
CA LEU A 246 7.18 -19.81 4.09
C LEU A 246 6.68 -20.72 2.97
N THR A 247 6.81 -20.30 1.71
CA THR A 247 6.13 -20.94 0.58
C THR A 247 6.82 -22.22 0.13
N ASP A 248 8.10 -22.40 0.39
CA ASP A 248 8.87 -23.54 -0.09
C ASP A 248 9.13 -24.57 1.02
N GLU A 249 9.22 -24.14 2.29
CA GLU A 249 9.55 -25.04 3.41
C GLU A 249 8.39 -25.20 4.41
N ILE A 250 7.83 -24.09 4.93
CA ILE A 250 6.87 -24.14 6.05
C ILE A 250 5.46 -24.50 5.55
N ASN A 251 5.03 -23.90 4.45
CA ASN A 251 3.70 -24.12 3.86
C ASN A 251 3.75 -24.14 2.33
N PRO A 252 4.28 -25.21 1.70
CA PRO A 252 4.39 -25.32 0.25
C PRO A 252 3.04 -25.29 -0.49
N ASP A 253 1.96 -25.56 0.21
CA ASP A 253 0.60 -25.53 -0.36
C ASP A 253 0.04 -24.10 -0.49
N PHE A 254 0.74 -23.08 0.05
CA PHE A 254 0.27 -21.69 -0.05
C PHE A 254 0.20 -21.23 -1.51
N TRP A 255 1.29 -21.44 -2.27
CA TRP A 255 1.35 -21.16 -3.71
C TRP A 255 2.33 -22.12 -4.41
N PRO A 256 1.91 -23.35 -4.66
CA PRO A 256 2.75 -24.35 -5.35
C PRO A 256 3.23 -23.83 -6.70
N GLY A 257 4.53 -23.86 -6.93
CA GLY A 257 5.13 -23.41 -8.20
C GLY A 257 5.01 -21.90 -8.42
N PHE A 258 5.22 -21.10 -7.39
CA PHE A 258 5.28 -19.63 -7.53
C PHE A 258 6.29 -19.24 -8.63
N PRO A 259 5.93 -18.35 -9.56
CA PRO A 259 6.66 -18.18 -10.82
C PRO A 259 7.85 -17.21 -10.69
N TRP A 260 8.77 -17.43 -9.75
CA TRP A 260 9.90 -16.53 -9.46
C TRP A 260 10.65 -16.06 -10.72
N SER A 261 11.07 -17.02 -11.55
CA SER A 261 11.83 -16.71 -12.77
C SER A 261 11.04 -15.91 -13.80
N ALA A 262 9.71 -16.10 -13.87
CA ALA A 262 8.87 -15.35 -14.81
C ALA A 262 8.61 -13.92 -14.33
N LEU A 263 8.79 -13.64 -13.04
CA LEU A 263 8.60 -12.33 -12.46
C LEU A 263 9.89 -11.51 -12.36
N ALA A 264 11.05 -12.19 -12.38
CA ALA A 264 12.35 -11.58 -12.09
C ALA A 264 12.66 -10.35 -12.96
N ASP A 265 12.32 -10.39 -14.25
CA ASP A 265 12.58 -9.29 -15.20
C ASP A 265 11.53 -8.15 -15.15
N HIS A 266 10.51 -8.30 -14.30
CA HIS A 266 9.37 -7.37 -14.28
C HIS A 266 9.29 -6.51 -13.02
N PHE A 267 10.00 -6.87 -11.96
CA PHE A 267 10.06 -6.10 -10.73
C PHE A 267 11.47 -5.64 -10.43
N ASP A 268 11.61 -4.44 -9.91
CA ASP A 268 12.90 -3.81 -9.60
C ASP A 268 13.26 -3.97 -8.12
N VAL A 269 12.25 -4.05 -7.25
CA VAL A 269 12.42 -4.17 -5.79
C VAL A 269 11.50 -5.27 -5.25
N TRP A 270 12.03 -6.12 -4.39
CA TRP A 270 11.31 -7.21 -3.75
C TRP A 270 11.05 -6.90 -2.28
N LEU A 271 9.81 -7.10 -1.84
CA LEU A 271 9.39 -6.78 -0.49
C LEU A 271 8.82 -8.05 0.19
N PRO A 272 9.69 -8.97 0.70
CA PRO A 272 9.22 -10.18 1.36
C PRO A 272 8.60 -9.89 2.73
N MET A 273 7.40 -10.43 2.96
CA MET A 273 6.64 -10.33 4.21
C MET A 273 7.17 -11.31 5.25
N SER A 274 8.29 -10.99 5.88
CA SER A 274 8.99 -11.83 6.85
C SER A 274 8.35 -11.75 8.23
N TYR A 275 7.11 -12.22 8.37
CA TYR A 275 6.33 -12.15 9.62
C TYR A 275 6.70 -13.29 10.58
N TRP A 276 7.84 -13.16 11.29
CA TRP A 276 8.31 -14.13 12.29
C TRP A 276 7.38 -14.27 13.48
N SER A 277 6.62 -13.23 13.84
CA SER A 277 5.70 -13.25 14.98
C SER A 277 4.60 -14.33 14.87
N PHE A 278 4.30 -14.81 13.66
CA PHE A 278 3.40 -15.94 13.43
C PHE A 278 4.10 -17.31 13.45
N ARG A 279 5.40 -17.36 13.76
CA ARG A 279 6.20 -18.56 13.69
C ARG A 279 6.53 -19.10 15.06
N THR A 280 7.07 -20.29 15.09
CA THR A 280 7.49 -21.00 16.32
C THR A 280 8.92 -21.53 16.14
N GLU A 281 9.55 -21.93 17.24
CA GLU A 281 10.89 -22.49 17.26
C GLU A 281 11.92 -21.54 16.62
N GLU A 282 12.82 -22.04 15.78
CA GLU A 282 13.85 -21.24 15.11
C GLU A 282 13.28 -20.18 14.15
N HIS A 283 12.11 -20.46 13.58
CA HIS A 283 11.45 -19.50 12.67
C HIS A 283 10.84 -18.30 13.40
N SER A 284 10.74 -18.30 14.71
CA SER A 284 10.33 -17.12 15.48
C SER A 284 11.49 -16.16 15.79
N ASP A 285 12.73 -16.52 15.45
CA ASP A 285 13.87 -15.62 15.53
C ASP A 285 13.81 -14.60 14.36
N PRO A 286 13.72 -13.29 14.64
CA PRO A 286 13.55 -12.27 13.62
C PRO A 286 14.74 -12.18 12.66
N ARG A 287 15.96 -12.35 13.15
CA ARG A 287 17.16 -12.29 12.33
C ARG A 287 17.28 -13.50 11.41
N TYR A 288 17.08 -14.69 11.97
CA TYR A 288 17.12 -15.93 11.19
C TYR A 288 16.04 -15.93 10.10
N TYR A 289 14.77 -15.71 10.49
CA TYR A 289 13.66 -15.78 9.56
C TYR A 289 13.77 -14.77 8.41
N SER A 290 14.14 -13.53 8.72
CA SER A 290 14.30 -12.49 7.70
C SER A 290 15.52 -12.73 6.82
N THR A 291 16.66 -13.15 7.37
CA THR A 291 17.87 -13.47 6.59
C THR A 291 17.61 -14.61 5.63
N GLU A 292 17.04 -15.73 6.09
CA GLU A 292 16.76 -16.88 5.24
C GLU A 292 15.69 -16.56 4.17
N SER A 293 14.65 -15.80 4.53
CA SER A 293 13.65 -15.34 3.56
C SER A 293 14.27 -14.56 2.41
N ILE A 294 15.20 -13.66 2.70
CA ILE A 294 15.88 -12.83 1.68
C ILE A 294 16.88 -13.68 0.86
N ARG A 295 17.64 -14.57 1.51
CA ARG A 295 18.56 -15.45 0.83
C ARG A 295 17.84 -16.36 -0.18
N MET A 296 16.80 -17.06 0.28
CA MET A 296 16.01 -17.95 -0.58
C MET A 296 15.30 -17.20 -1.70
N LEU A 297 14.85 -15.96 -1.45
CA LEU A 297 14.26 -15.10 -2.48
C LEU A 297 15.27 -14.85 -3.62
N ARG A 298 16.48 -14.44 -3.30
CA ARG A 298 17.54 -14.21 -4.28
C ARG A 298 17.94 -15.50 -5.02
N ASP A 299 18.00 -16.62 -4.31
CA ASP A 299 18.26 -17.93 -4.91
C ASP A 299 17.15 -18.30 -5.92
N ASN A 300 15.87 -18.10 -5.56
CA ASN A 300 14.73 -18.38 -6.43
C ASN A 300 14.66 -17.46 -7.65
N LEU A 301 15.08 -16.20 -7.50
CA LEU A 301 15.21 -15.26 -8.63
C LEU A 301 16.40 -15.56 -9.52
N GLY A 302 17.41 -16.29 -9.03
CA GLY A 302 18.70 -16.46 -9.70
C GLY A 302 19.52 -15.17 -9.73
N ASP A 303 19.21 -14.20 -8.86
CA ASP A 303 19.90 -12.91 -8.77
C ASP A 303 20.30 -12.60 -7.31
N SER A 304 21.57 -12.79 -7.01
CA SER A 304 22.13 -12.50 -5.69
C SER A 304 22.17 -11.01 -5.33
N GLN A 305 21.96 -10.13 -6.31
CA GLN A 305 21.97 -8.67 -6.16
C GLN A 305 20.57 -8.05 -6.23
N ALA A 306 19.51 -8.88 -6.31
CA ALA A 306 18.15 -8.38 -6.31
C ALA A 306 17.91 -7.41 -5.13
N LEU A 307 17.38 -6.24 -5.44
CA LEU A 307 17.10 -5.19 -4.45
C LEU A 307 15.95 -5.63 -3.53
N VAL A 308 16.18 -5.58 -2.23
CA VAL A 308 15.21 -6.03 -1.23
C VAL A 308 14.93 -4.94 -0.20
N HIS A 309 13.65 -4.68 0.04
CA HIS A 309 13.14 -3.96 1.21
C HIS A 309 12.40 -4.98 2.09
N GLY A 310 12.95 -5.33 3.24
CA GLY A 310 12.36 -6.34 4.12
C GLY A 310 11.10 -5.82 4.84
N ILE A 311 10.05 -6.63 4.93
CA ILE A 311 8.88 -6.32 5.74
C ILE A 311 8.84 -7.28 6.93
N GLY A 312 8.95 -6.74 8.14
CA GLY A 312 8.96 -7.51 9.39
C GLY A 312 7.67 -7.38 10.18
N GLY A 313 7.53 -8.20 11.18
CA GLY A 313 6.42 -8.14 12.14
C GLY A 313 5.22 -8.96 11.67
N ILE A 314 4.09 -8.84 12.28
CA ILE A 314 3.05 -7.80 12.19
C ILE A 314 3.07 -6.93 13.45
N GLY A 315 3.08 -5.60 13.25
CA GLY A 315 3.17 -4.65 14.34
C GLY A 315 4.42 -4.79 15.21
N ALA A 316 4.54 -3.94 16.17
CA ALA A 316 5.50 -4.10 17.27
C ALA A 316 4.91 -3.53 18.56
N ALA A 317 4.76 -4.39 19.56
CA ALA A 317 4.13 -4.07 20.82
C ALA A 317 5.12 -3.42 21.79
N ASP A 318 4.73 -2.29 22.35
CA ASP A 318 5.47 -1.58 23.43
C ASP A 318 4.78 -1.67 24.79
N GLY A 319 3.96 -2.68 25.00
CA GLY A 319 3.18 -2.86 26.22
C GLY A 319 1.89 -2.04 26.27
N THR A 320 1.56 -1.29 25.25
CA THR A 320 0.25 -0.65 25.11
C THR A 320 -0.80 -1.69 24.71
N ALA A 321 -2.05 -1.49 25.12
CA ALA A 321 -3.14 -2.39 24.74
C ALA A 321 -3.34 -2.34 23.24
N LEU A 322 -3.07 -3.47 22.59
CA LEU A 322 -3.25 -3.60 21.15
C LEU A 322 -4.68 -3.93 20.78
N PRO A 323 -5.08 -3.64 19.53
CA PRO A 323 -6.43 -3.92 19.08
C PRO A 323 -6.78 -5.40 19.19
N ASP A 324 -8.09 -5.67 19.26
CA ASP A 324 -8.73 -6.97 19.50
C ASP A 324 -8.47 -8.04 18.41
N SER A 325 -7.40 -7.91 17.60
CA SER A 325 -7.13 -8.83 16.49
C SER A 325 -6.74 -10.24 16.95
N GLY A 326 -6.14 -10.34 18.14
CA GLY A 326 -5.57 -11.60 18.66
C GLY A 326 -4.37 -12.09 17.84
N GLU A 327 -3.84 -11.26 16.95
CA GLU A 327 -2.66 -11.57 16.15
C GLU A 327 -1.39 -11.47 16.97
N PRO A 328 -0.45 -12.42 16.85
CA PRO A 328 0.82 -12.33 17.53
C PRO A 328 1.65 -11.20 16.91
N MET A 329 2.17 -10.33 17.77
CA MET A 329 2.93 -9.15 17.34
C MET A 329 4.40 -9.31 17.71
N ALA A 330 5.27 -8.65 16.94
CA ALA A 330 6.68 -8.50 17.27
C ALA A 330 6.85 -7.75 18.60
N THR A 331 7.89 -8.06 19.33
CA THR A 331 8.33 -7.29 20.50
C THR A 331 9.32 -6.21 20.08
N ILE A 332 9.59 -5.23 20.96
CA ILE A 332 10.63 -4.23 20.70
C ILE A 332 12.02 -4.88 20.57
N ASP A 333 12.29 -5.91 21.36
CA ASP A 333 13.58 -6.63 21.33
C ASP A 333 13.80 -7.35 19.99
N ASP A 334 12.73 -7.78 19.31
CA ASP A 334 12.81 -8.42 17.99
C ASP A 334 13.33 -7.46 16.91
N LEU A 335 13.14 -6.15 17.08
CA LEU A 335 13.50 -5.14 16.07
C LEU A 335 15.01 -5.09 15.80
N GLU A 336 15.86 -5.36 16.84
CA GLU A 336 17.31 -5.42 16.65
C GLU A 336 17.71 -6.58 15.72
N GLY A 337 17.13 -7.76 15.96
CA GLY A 337 17.36 -8.93 15.11
C GLY A 337 16.91 -8.70 13.67
N PHE A 338 15.74 -8.09 13.49
CA PHE A 338 15.23 -7.74 12.17
C PHE A 338 16.16 -6.76 11.43
N VAL A 339 16.54 -5.63 12.06
CA VAL A 339 17.41 -4.64 11.40
C VAL A 339 18.80 -5.20 11.15
N ALA A 340 19.32 -6.06 12.04
CA ALA A 340 20.57 -6.77 11.78
C ALA A 340 20.49 -7.68 10.54
N SER A 341 19.35 -8.36 10.30
CA SER A 341 19.16 -9.17 9.09
C SER A 341 19.22 -8.35 7.81
N LEU A 342 18.70 -7.12 7.85
CA LEU A 342 18.77 -6.21 6.70
C LEU A 342 20.20 -5.78 6.39
N ALA A 343 21.03 -5.58 7.42
CA ALA A 343 22.46 -5.28 7.25
C ALA A 343 23.23 -6.51 6.72
N ASP A 344 23.00 -7.67 7.31
CA ASP A 344 23.65 -8.93 6.90
C ASP A 344 23.38 -9.29 5.43
N THR A 345 22.21 -8.93 4.93
CA THR A 345 21.77 -9.23 3.57
C THR A 345 22.02 -8.10 2.57
N GLY A 346 22.47 -6.93 3.02
CA GLY A 346 22.61 -5.75 2.15
C GLY A 346 21.28 -5.30 1.56
N SER A 347 20.18 -5.41 2.33
CA SER A 347 18.87 -4.93 1.92
C SER A 347 18.85 -3.41 1.84
N ILE A 348 18.14 -2.83 0.86
CA ILE A 348 18.10 -1.38 0.64
C ILE A 348 17.22 -0.64 1.64
N GLY A 349 16.30 -1.33 2.30
CA GLY A 349 15.38 -0.78 3.28
C GLY A 349 14.70 -1.85 4.10
N GLY A 350 13.87 -1.41 5.03
CA GLY A 350 13.03 -2.29 5.83
C GLY A 350 11.95 -1.55 6.61
N SER A 351 10.93 -2.29 7.01
CA SER A 351 9.75 -1.74 7.65
C SER A 351 9.06 -2.78 8.52
N ILE A 352 8.21 -2.34 9.43
CA ILE A 352 7.26 -3.19 10.16
C ILE A 352 5.85 -2.89 9.62
N TYR A 353 5.09 -3.92 9.30
CA TYR A 353 3.68 -3.80 8.95
C TYR A 353 2.84 -3.89 10.24
N ASP A 354 2.05 -2.86 10.64
CA ASP A 354 1.89 -1.56 10.00
C ASP A 354 2.12 -0.41 11.01
N TRP A 355 1.94 0.84 10.55
CA TRP A 355 2.10 2.03 11.41
C TRP A 355 1.09 2.06 12.55
N ALA A 356 -0.18 1.69 12.31
CA ALA A 356 -1.23 1.71 13.31
C ALA A 356 -0.94 0.77 14.49
N THR A 357 -0.32 -0.37 14.21
CA THR A 357 -0.02 -1.41 15.21
C THR A 357 1.40 -1.34 15.77
N THR A 358 2.26 -0.48 15.23
CA THR A 358 3.60 -0.22 15.77
C THR A 358 3.54 0.88 16.82
N GLY A 359 3.81 0.55 18.09
CA GLY A 359 3.71 1.48 19.21
C GLY A 359 4.77 2.58 19.21
N PRO A 360 4.57 3.66 19.99
CA PRO A 360 5.48 4.83 19.99
C PRO A 360 6.92 4.48 20.38
N GLU A 361 7.14 3.55 21.33
CA GLU A 361 8.46 3.12 21.72
C GLU A 361 9.14 2.31 20.61
N ALA A 362 8.40 1.44 19.94
CA ALA A 362 8.88 0.66 18.80
C ALA A 362 9.26 1.58 17.63
N ARG A 363 8.45 2.61 17.33
CA ARG A 363 8.77 3.63 16.30
C ARG A 363 10.09 4.34 16.60
N ARG A 364 10.27 4.76 17.85
CA ARG A 364 11.52 5.39 18.28
C ARG A 364 12.72 4.43 18.14
N ARG A 365 12.55 3.15 18.58
CA ARG A 365 13.60 2.15 18.47
C ARG A 365 13.99 1.86 17.02
N LEU A 366 13.03 1.74 16.13
CA LEU A 366 13.29 1.62 14.68
C LEU A 366 14.07 2.82 14.16
N ALA A 367 13.67 4.05 14.51
CA ALA A 367 14.38 5.27 14.11
C ALA A 367 15.86 5.24 14.55
N GLU A 368 16.15 4.84 15.79
CA GLU A 368 17.51 4.70 16.30
C GLU A 368 18.31 3.66 15.50
N LEU A 369 17.75 2.47 15.31
CA LEU A 369 18.41 1.37 14.60
C LEU A 369 18.70 1.69 13.13
N PHE A 370 17.81 2.39 12.45
CA PHE A 370 18.03 2.80 11.06
C PHE A 370 19.01 3.96 10.94
N ALA A 371 19.04 4.89 11.92
CA ALA A 371 20.05 5.94 11.96
C ALA A 371 21.47 5.36 12.13
N ASP A 372 21.66 4.36 12.99
CA ASP A 372 22.93 3.68 13.19
C ASP A 372 23.40 2.96 11.93
N ARG A 373 22.46 2.32 11.19
CA ARG A 373 22.74 1.63 9.93
C ARG A 373 23.20 2.56 8.80
N ALA A 374 22.76 3.81 8.79
CA ALA A 374 23.15 4.79 7.78
C ALA A 374 24.58 5.32 7.96
N VAL A 375 25.22 5.05 9.10
CA VAL A 375 26.57 5.53 9.44
C VAL A 375 27.67 4.48 9.09
N ASP A 376 27.32 3.22 8.97
CA ASP A 376 28.21 2.10 8.60
C ASP A 376 28.27 1.92 7.10
#